data_d1a5c1e9dc0b41b18a4ab66c5ba57691
#
_entry.id   d1a5c1e9dc0b41b18a4ab66c5ba57691
#
_cell.length_a   1.000
_cell.length_b   1.000
_cell.length_c   1.000
_cell.angle_alpha   90.00
_cell.angle_beta   90.00
_cell.angle_gamma   90.00
#
_symmetry.space_group_name_H-M   'P 1'
#
loop_
_entity.id
_entity.type
_entity.pdbx_description
1 polymer ?
#
loop_
_entity_poly.entity_id
_entity_poly.type
_entity_poly.pdbx_seq_one_letter_code
_entity_poly.pdbx_strand_id
1 'polypeptide(L)'
;YTYKLKAELFEYSDEGGEFFAGDDEMIDTGYTVQYYYLVSPGQSASATPLLTGDVVTQAVVNTNGSKYNFTPTVTVTGDGTGATAHAEMIVVNVGGSIPITPATFDPTVKNGKMVGLTILNGGEGYDVSRSYIDFNDPSTAGTKPVVVPTFDSNGTLTKVEITNEGDGYDSVSQIVIDSGGSGYTTAAFDVESVPAGLSGNFVDGETVTSGTTAGTALLADWDKSEGWLKLKSPTEDFQIGELLVGNTSGASITIHSYDAMKTTDTKYSESDTFETFADDIIDFSEGNPFGIGT
;
A
#
# COMPACT_ATOMS: atom_id res chain seq x y z
N TYR A 1 1.04 -4.83 13.07
CA TYR A 1 -0.43 -4.94 12.88
C TYR A 1 -0.85 -6.32 13.32
N THR A 2 -1.68 -6.40 14.36
CA THR A 2 -2.21 -7.67 14.86
C THR A 2 -3.51 -7.90 14.12
N TYR A 3 -3.50 -8.79 13.15
CA TYR A 3 -4.72 -9.20 12.47
C TYR A 3 -5.53 -10.07 13.44
N LYS A 4 -6.71 -9.61 13.82
CA LYS A 4 -7.68 -10.49 14.48
C LYS A 4 -8.47 -11.19 13.40
N LEU A 5 -8.15 -12.44 13.14
CA LEU A 5 -9.06 -13.35 12.43
C LEU A 5 -10.26 -13.56 13.35
N LYS A 6 -11.37 -12.92 13.07
CA LYS A 6 -12.66 -13.24 13.65
C LYS A 6 -13.39 -14.16 12.67
N ALA A 7 -13.17 -15.45 12.78
CA ALA A 7 -14.08 -16.41 12.18
C ALA A 7 -15.36 -16.40 13.03
N GLU A 8 -16.38 -15.70 12.59
CA GLU A 8 -17.72 -15.90 13.14
C GLU A 8 -18.28 -17.19 12.52
N LEU A 9 -18.26 -18.27 13.32
CA LEU A 9 -19.16 -19.36 13.09
C LEU A 9 -20.59 -18.81 13.27
N PHE A 10 -21.35 -18.73 12.20
CA PHE A 10 -22.78 -18.47 12.30
C PHE A 10 -23.43 -19.65 13.02
N GLU A 11 -24.14 -19.38 14.12
CA GLU A 11 -24.96 -20.38 14.78
C GLU A 11 -25.95 -20.95 13.77
N TYR A 12 -25.84 -22.21 13.58
CA TYR A 12 -26.80 -23.02 12.85
C TYR A 12 -28.13 -23.00 13.64
N SER A 13 -29.19 -22.50 13.03
CA SER A 13 -30.52 -22.61 13.64
C SER A 13 -30.88 -24.09 13.77
N ASP A 14 -31.12 -24.51 15.00
CA ASP A 14 -31.37 -25.85 15.43
C ASP A 14 -32.74 -26.35 14.92
N GLU A 15 -32.80 -26.70 13.64
CA GLU A 15 -33.86 -27.61 13.14
C GLU A 15 -33.21 -28.82 12.46
N GLY A 16 -32.71 -29.71 13.31
CA GLY A 16 -32.65 -31.14 13.12
C GLY A 16 -32.03 -31.69 11.83
N GLY A 17 -30.96 -31.13 11.32
CA GLY A 17 -30.21 -31.72 10.20
C GLY A 17 -29.04 -32.55 10.68
N GLU A 18 -29.07 -33.86 10.48
CA GLU A 18 -27.91 -34.72 10.69
C GLU A 18 -26.79 -34.37 9.70
N PHE A 19 -25.56 -34.20 10.21
CA PHE A 19 -24.37 -34.05 9.41
C PHE A 19 -24.04 -35.37 8.69
N PHE A 20 -24.20 -35.40 7.39
CA PHE A 20 -23.65 -36.48 6.56
C PHE A 20 -22.49 -35.94 5.74
N ALA A 21 -21.30 -36.44 6.01
CA ALA A 21 -20.13 -36.20 5.14
C ALA A 21 -20.42 -36.81 3.77
N GLY A 22 -20.56 -35.94 2.75
CA GLY A 22 -20.74 -36.36 1.37
C GLY A 22 -21.97 -35.82 0.65
N ASP A 23 -22.70 -34.88 1.22
CA ASP A 23 -23.85 -34.27 0.54
C ASP A 23 -23.43 -32.93 -0.08
N ASP A 24 -23.30 -32.90 -1.41
CA ASP A 24 -22.90 -31.72 -2.18
C ASP A 24 -23.86 -30.54 -2.01
N GLU A 25 -25.08 -30.74 -1.53
CA GLU A 25 -26.06 -29.70 -1.26
C GLU A 25 -25.76 -28.88 0.01
N MET A 26 -25.00 -29.43 0.97
CA MET A 26 -24.63 -28.69 2.21
C MET A 26 -23.51 -27.70 2.00
N ILE A 27 -22.79 -27.76 0.91
CA ILE A 27 -21.66 -26.90 0.62
C ILE A 27 -22.12 -25.53 0.11
N ASP A 28 -23.32 -25.42 -0.39
CA ASP A 28 -23.84 -24.19 -1.04
C ASP A 28 -24.63 -23.26 -0.10
N THR A 29 -24.92 -23.70 1.11
CA THR A 29 -25.63 -22.87 2.08
C THR A 29 -24.69 -22.20 3.05
N GLY A 30 -24.08 -21.08 2.65
CA GLY A 30 -23.75 -20.07 3.60
C GLY A 30 -22.31 -19.67 3.83
N TYR A 31 -21.32 -20.11 3.06
CA TYR A 31 -20.01 -19.45 3.11
C TYR A 31 -20.02 -18.20 2.26
N THR A 32 -20.46 -17.12 2.87
CA THR A 32 -20.29 -15.80 2.27
C THR A 32 -18.82 -15.42 2.44
N VAL A 33 -18.07 -15.43 1.36
CA VAL A 33 -16.70 -14.93 1.37
C VAL A 33 -16.74 -13.47 1.80
N GLN A 34 -16.10 -13.16 2.90
CA GLN A 34 -16.06 -11.81 3.46
C GLN A 34 -14.70 -11.22 3.15
N TYR A 35 -14.69 -10.10 2.43
CA TYR A 35 -13.48 -9.34 2.15
C TYR A 35 -13.38 -8.19 3.14
N TYR A 36 -12.20 -8.02 3.73
CA TYR A 36 -11.89 -6.91 4.59
C TYR A 36 -11.04 -5.91 3.82
N TYR A 37 -11.52 -4.68 3.76
CA TYR A 37 -10.76 -3.57 3.19
C TYR A 37 -10.38 -2.63 4.33
N LEU A 38 -9.09 -2.52 4.60
CA LEU A 38 -8.58 -1.55 5.55
C LEU A 38 -8.60 -0.18 4.89
N VAL A 39 -9.39 0.69 5.45
CA VAL A 39 -9.53 2.06 5.01
C VAL A 39 -9.14 2.94 6.18
N SER A 40 -8.01 3.58 6.06
CA SER A 40 -7.56 4.49 7.10
C SER A 40 -7.59 5.91 6.56
N PRO A 41 -8.22 6.84 7.24
CA PRO A 41 -8.14 8.23 6.86
C PRO A 41 -6.68 8.64 6.88
N GLY A 42 -6.13 8.95 5.72
CA GLY A 42 -4.82 9.56 5.60
C GLY A 42 -4.90 11.05 5.91
N GLN A 43 -3.77 11.64 6.21
CA GLN A 43 -3.62 13.08 6.32
C GLN A 43 -2.84 13.58 5.10
N SER A 44 -3.38 14.60 4.40
CA SER A 44 -2.66 15.19 3.28
C SER A 44 -1.42 15.94 3.75
N ALA A 45 -0.36 15.86 2.97
CA ALA A 45 0.84 16.64 3.19
C ALA A 45 0.56 18.12 2.86
N SER A 46 1.31 19.01 3.47
CA SER A 46 1.30 20.43 3.14
C SER A 46 2.69 21.01 3.17
N ALA A 47 2.96 21.97 2.31
CA ALA A 47 4.24 22.66 2.25
C ALA A 47 4.07 24.14 1.89
N THR A 48 5.07 24.93 2.24
CA THR A 48 5.13 26.35 1.94
C THR A 48 6.34 26.63 1.03
N PRO A 49 6.16 27.33 -0.10
CA PRO A 49 7.26 27.75 -0.95
C PRO A 49 8.03 28.91 -0.32
N LEU A 50 9.34 28.91 -0.52
CA LEU A 50 10.22 30.06 -0.24
C LEU A 50 10.65 30.71 -1.55
N LEU A 51 10.51 32.02 -1.63
CA LEU A 51 10.88 32.81 -2.77
C LEU A 51 12.24 33.52 -2.51
N THR A 52 13.09 33.54 -3.52
CA THR A 52 14.26 34.43 -3.56
C THR A 52 14.12 35.36 -4.78
N GLY A 53 13.81 36.62 -4.51
CA GLY A 53 13.35 37.52 -5.56
C GLY A 53 11.96 37.07 -6.07
N ASP A 54 11.89 36.78 -7.35
CA ASP A 54 10.69 36.33 -8.06
C ASP A 54 10.73 34.85 -8.46
N VAL A 55 11.60 34.06 -7.83
CA VAL A 55 11.83 32.63 -8.13
C VAL A 55 11.51 31.78 -6.92
N VAL A 56 10.82 30.66 -7.11
CA VAL A 56 10.61 29.61 -6.07
C VAL A 56 11.93 28.85 -5.91
N THR A 57 12.55 28.93 -4.74
CA THR A 57 13.87 28.34 -4.53
C THR A 57 13.88 27.15 -3.59
N GLN A 58 12.87 27.03 -2.74
CA GLN A 58 12.82 25.98 -1.74
C GLN A 58 11.37 25.65 -1.34
N ALA A 59 11.14 24.45 -0.88
CA ALA A 59 9.91 24.01 -0.24
C ALA A 59 10.17 23.67 1.24
N VAL A 60 9.29 24.12 2.12
CA VAL A 60 9.29 23.72 3.52
C VAL A 60 8.06 22.87 3.75
N VAL A 61 8.25 21.58 4.02
CA VAL A 61 7.17 20.65 4.36
C VAL A 61 6.67 21.00 5.77
N ASN A 62 5.41 21.41 5.89
CA ASN A 62 4.76 21.75 7.16
C ASN A 62 4.19 20.52 7.85
N THR A 63 3.57 19.63 7.06
CA THR A 63 3.09 18.32 7.49
C THR A 63 3.45 17.30 6.43
N ASN A 64 4.00 16.17 6.86
CA ASN A 64 4.41 15.09 5.97
C ASN A 64 3.23 14.31 5.38
N GLY A 65 2.04 14.47 5.99
CA GLY A 65 0.90 13.63 5.67
C GLY A 65 1.08 12.20 6.18
N SER A 66 0.18 11.32 5.80
CA SER A 66 0.25 9.90 6.12
C SER A 66 -0.67 9.08 5.23
N LYS A 67 -0.38 7.79 5.07
CA LYS A 67 -1.22 6.85 4.32
C LYS A 67 -1.24 7.08 2.81
N TYR A 68 -0.22 7.68 2.26
CA TYR A 68 -0.03 7.71 0.82
C TYR A 68 0.32 6.33 0.28
N ASN A 69 -0.37 5.89 -0.75
CA ASN A 69 -0.09 4.63 -1.45
C ASN A 69 0.93 4.78 -2.57
N PHE A 70 1.12 6.01 -3.04
CA PHE A 70 2.04 6.40 -4.11
C PHE A 70 2.51 7.83 -3.86
N THR A 71 3.57 8.22 -4.53
CA THR A 71 4.11 9.57 -4.43
C THR A 71 3.08 10.59 -4.95
N PRO A 72 2.63 11.55 -4.11
CA PRO A 72 1.63 12.52 -4.51
C PRO A 72 2.20 13.52 -5.52
N THR A 73 1.37 14.00 -6.42
CA THR A 73 1.68 15.08 -7.33
C THR A 73 1.76 16.42 -6.57
N VAL A 74 2.70 17.27 -6.96
CA VAL A 74 2.84 18.63 -6.43
C VAL A 74 2.64 19.63 -7.55
N THR A 75 1.66 20.53 -7.38
CA THR A 75 1.42 21.62 -8.32
C THR A 75 1.84 22.95 -7.68
N VAL A 76 2.63 23.72 -8.40
CA VAL A 76 2.99 25.08 -7.97
C VAL A 76 1.98 26.07 -8.55
N THR A 77 1.34 26.85 -7.69
CA THR A 77 0.37 27.87 -8.05
C THR A 77 0.83 29.24 -7.61
N GLY A 78 0.32 30.29 -8.21
CA GLY A 78 0.70 31.69 -7.88
C GLY A 78 0.54 32.64 -9.06
N ASP A 79 1.14 33.80 -8.94
CA ASP A 79 1.10 34.89 -9.95
C ASP A 79 2.25 34.83 -10.96
N GLY A 80 3.26 33.97 -10.73
CA GLY A 80 4.37 33.70 -11.65
C GLY A 80 4.08 32.50 -12.58
N THR A 81 5.10 32.07 -13.31
CA THR A 81 5.04 30.98 -14.28
C THR A 81 6.31 30.12 -14.28
N GLY A 82 6.14 28.83 -14.70
CA GLY A 82 7.25 27.92 -14.99
C GLY A 82 7.90 27.25 -13.79
N ALA A 83 7.40 27.46 -12.56
CA ALA A 83 7.86 26.67 -11.43
C ALA A 83 7.27 25.26 -11.47
N THR A 84 8.12 24.27 -11.22
CA THR A 84 7.74 22.86 -11.09
C THR A 84 8.41 22.24 -9.87
N ALA A 85 7.73 21.30 -9.24
CA ALA A 85 8.23 20.59 -8.08
C ALA A 85 7.63 19.17 -8.05
N HIS A 86 8.33 18.28 -7.36
CA HIS A 86 7.82 16.94 -7.08
C HIS A 86 8.00 16.59 -5.60
N ALA A 87 7.17 15.66 -5.11
CA ALA A 87 7.29 15.12 -3.78
C ALA A 87 8.21 13.90 -3.78
N GLU A 88 8.96 13.72 -2.72
CA GLU A 88 9.68 12.47 -2.46
C GLU A 88 9.22 11.86 -1.12
N MET A 89 8.87 10.59 -1.14
CA MET A 89 8.56 9.82 0.05
C MET A 89 9.81 9.15 0.62
N ILE A 90 10.79 8.89 -0.24
CA ILE A 90 12.10 8.35 0.10
C ILE A 90 13.18 9.32 -0.35
N VAL A 91 14.03 9.71 0.57
CA VAL A 91 15.24 10.50 0.26
C VAL A 91 16.41 9.55 0.08
N VAL A 92 17.07 9.63 -1.08
CA VAL A 92 18.15 8.75 -1.47
C VAL A 92 19.46 9.51 -1.50
N ASN A 93 20.49 8.98 -0.86
CA ASN A 93 21.82 9.54 -0.84
C ASN A 93 22.88 8.47 -1.12
N VAL A 94 24.04 8.88 -1.59
CA VAL A 94 25.23 8.01 -1.63
C VAL A 94 26.11 8.35 -0.44
N GLY A 95 26.24 7.39 0.46
CA GLY A 95 27.09 7.46 1.64
C GLY A 95 28.49 6.86 1.40
N GLY A 96 29.36 6.97 2.42
CA GLY A 96 30.68 6.32 2.45
C GLY A 96 31.82 7.12 1.81
N SER A 97 31.53 8.08 0.94
CA SER A 97 32.54 8.98 0.34
C SER A 97 31.95 10.36 0.02
N ILE A 98 32.83 11.35 -0.15
CA ILE A 98 32.46 12.70 -0.57
C ILE A 98 32.75 12.80 -2.07
N PRO A 99 31.73 12.93 -2.93
CA PRO A 99 31.91 13.04 -4.37
C PRO A 99 32.35 14.45 -4.78
N ILE A 100 32.84 14.59 -6.01
CA ILE A 100 33.05 15.88 -6.67
C ILE A 100 31.69 16.48 -7.05
N THR A 101 30.84 15.63 -7.63
CA THR A 101 29.46 15.97 -7.95
C THR A 101 28.54 14.89 -7.34
N PRO A 102 27.53 15.24 -6.55
CA PRO A 102 26.62 14.26 -5.98
C PRO A 102 25.70 13.63 -7.04
N ALA A 103 25.39 12.36 -6.84
CA ALA A 103 24.36 11.68 -7.62
C ALA A 103 22.97 12.18 -7.22
N THR A 104 22.05 12.17 -8.17
CA THR A 104 20.64 12.48 -7.95
C THR A 104 19.76 11.37 -8.46
N PHE A 105 18.62 11.18 -7.79
CA PHE A 105 17.75 10.04 -7.97
C PHE A 105 16.28 10.47 -8.06
N ASP A 106 15.49 9.59 -8.66
CA ASP A 106 14.02 9.67 -8.61
C ASP A 106 13.48 8.29 -8.12
N PRO A 107 13.11 8.20 -6.85
CA PRO A 107 12.55 6.98 -6.29
C PRO A 107 11.04 6.87 -6.60
N THR A 108 10.61 5.70 -7.05
CA THR A 108 9.20 5.39 -7.26
C THR A 108 8.68 4.57 -6.07
N VAL A 109 7.68 5.10 -5.37
CA VAL A 109 7.03 4.43 -4.23
C VAL A 109 5.64 3.95 -4.62
N LYS A 110 5.32 2.72 -4.22
CA LYS A 110 3.98 2.15 -4.33
C LYS A 110 3.68 1.31 -3.10
N ASN A 111 2.54 1.56 -2.45
CA ASN A 111 2.11 0.85 -1.24
C ASN A 111 3.18 0.84 -0.14
N GLY A 112 3.85 1.99 0.07
CA GLY A 112 4.89 2.14 1.08
C GLY A 112 6.21 1.43 0.78
N LYS A 113 6.42 0.92 -0.44
CA LYS A 113 7.63 0.23 -0.88
C LYS A 113 8.30 0.97 -2.04
N MET A 114 9.62 0.95 -2.09
CA MET A 114 10.39 1.48 -3.22
C MET A 114 10.43 0.45 -4.35
N VAL A 115 9.55 0.62 -5.34
CA VAL A 115 9.44 -0.31 -6.48
C VAL A 115 10.37 0.06 -7.64
N GLY A 116 10.95 1.25 -7.61
CA GLY A 116 11.89 1.73 -8.63
C GLY A 116 12.82 2.80 -8.06
N LEU A 117 14.01 2.90 -8.65
CA LEU A 117 15.00 3.95 -8.38
C LEU A 117 15.69 4.33 -9.67
N THR A 118 15.37 5.50 -10.19
CA THR A 118 15.97 6.04 -11.41
C THR A 118 17.17 6.91 -11.05
N ILE A 119 18.30 6.70 -11.71
CA ILE A 119 19.46 7.58 -11.59
C ILE A 119 19.24 8.76 -12.56
N LEU A 120 19.03 9.96 -12.04
CA LEU A 120 18.93 11.18 -12.84
C LEU A 120 20.32 11.69 -13.22
N ASN A 121 21.26 11.66 -12.26
CA ASN A 121 22.67 11.95 -12.47
C ASN A 121 23.50 10.98 -11.62
N GLY A 122 24.47 10.31 -12.22
CA GLY A 122 25.35 9.36 -11.52
C GLY A 122 26.39 10.00 -10.61
N GLY A 123 26.52 11.32 -10.64
CA GLY A 123 27.56 12.03 -9.92
C GLY A 123 28.97 11.69 -10.42
N GLU A 124 30.00 12.13 -9.69
CA GLU A 124 31.41 11.91 -10.05
C GLU A 124 32.30 11.88 -8.81
N GLY A 125 33.32 11.05 -8.84
CA GLY A 125 34.37 11.02 -7.81
C GLY A 125 34.04 10.24 -6.55
N TYR A 126 33.11 9.32 -6.62
CA TYR A 126 32.83 8.40 -5.52
C TYR A 126 33.95 7.38 -5.32
N ASP A 127 34.25 7.03 -4.08
CA ASP A 127 35.12 5.90 -3.74
C ASP A 127 34.36 4.60 -3.90
N VAL A 128 34.61 3.88 -5.01
CA VAL A 128 33.92 2.62 -5.38
C VAL A 128 33.97 1.57 -4.28
N SER A 129 35.01 1.57 -3.44
CA SER A 129 35.20 0.57 -2.41
C SER A 129 34.41 0.83 -1.11
N ARG A 130 33.91 2.04 -0.91
CA ARG A 130 33.25 2.50 0.31
C ARG A 130 31.86 3.06 0.12
N SER A 131 31.51 3.46 -1.10
CA SER A 131 30.22 4.09 -1.38
C SER A 131 29.08 3.08 -1.35
N TYR A 132 27.97 3.46 -0.75
CA TYR A 132 26.73 2.70 -0.64
C TYR A 132 25.52 3.62 -0.81
N ILE A 133 24.38 3.08 -1.13
CA ILE A 133 23.12 3.83 -1.16
C ILE A 133 22.50 3.82 0.25
N ASP A 134 22.15 5.00 0.73
CA ASP A 134 21.48 5.21 2.02
C ASP A 134 20.13 5.89 1.83
N PHE A 135 19.24 5.65 2.76
CA PHE A 135 17.85 6.12 2.74
C PHE A 135 17.47 6.73 4.08
N ASN A 136 16.55 7.70 4.06
CA ASN A 136 15.89 8.13 5.29
C ASN A 136 15.15 6.96 5.95
N ASP A 137 14.83 7.12 7.23
CA ASP A 137 14.02 6.13 7.96
C ASP A 137 12.58 6.11 7.39
N PRO A 138 11.91 4.93 7.41
CA PRO A 138 10.50 4.83 7.06
C PRO A 138 9.64 5.73 7.95
N SER A 139 8.56 6.27 7.39
CA SER A 139 7.62 7.14 8.10
C SER A 139 6.74 6.39 9.11
N THR A 140 6.55 5.11 8.89
CA THR A 140 5.89 4.18 9.81
C THR A 140 6.82 3.03 10.17
N ALA A 141 6.42 2.15 11.08
CA ALA A 141 7.22 0.98 11.42
C ALA A 141 7.46 0.13 10.16
N GLY A 142 8.70 0.03 9.72
CA GLY A 142 9.07 -0.63 8.47
C GLY A 142 10.57 -0.84 8.36
N THR A 143 11.02 -1.22 7.18
CA THR A 143 12.41 -1.51 6.86
C THR A 143 12.92 -0.66 5.71
N LYS A 144 14.19 -0.22 5.76
CA LYS A 144 14.84 0.49 4.66
C LYS A 144 15.00 -0.42 3.44
N PRO A 145 14.91 0.15 2.22
CA PRO A 145 15.32 -0.57 1.03
C PRO A 145 16.78 -1.01 1.08
N VAL A 146 17.09 -2.06 0.34
CA VAL A 146 18.47 -2.50 0.13
C VAL A 146 18.78 -2.44 -1.34
N VAL A 147 19.78 -1.63 -1.70
CA VAL A 147 20.17 -1.37 -3.08
C VAL A 147 21.66 -1.61 -3.24
N VAL A 148 22.03 -2.31 -4.30
CA VAL A 148 23.42 -2.56 -4.69
C VAL A 148 23.81 -1.59 -5.79
N PRO A 149 24.73 -0.61 -5.53
CA PRO A 149 25.21 0.31 -6.55
C PRO A 149 26.32 -0.32 -7.40
N THR A 150 26.42 0.12 -8.64
CA THR A 150 27.55 -0.15 -9.54
C THR A 150 28.15 1.17 -9.99
N PHE A 151 29.44 1.36 -9.76
CA PHE A 151 30.19 2.54 -10.16
C PHE A 151 31.17 2.18 -11.29
N ASP A 152 31.49 3.13 -12.15
CA ASP A 152 32.57 3.01 -13.11
C ASP A 152 33.94 3.35 -12.48
N SER A 153 35.00 3.30 -13.29
CA SER A 153 36.38 3.59 -12.86
C SER A 153 36.62 5.06 -12.45
N ASN A 154 35.71 5.96 -12.81
CA ASN A 154 35.77 7.38 -12.46
C ASN A 154 34.99 7.68 -11.18
N GLY A 155 34.37 6.66 -10.57
CA GLY A 155 33.50 6.82 -9.42
C GLY A 155 32.14 7.44 -9.79
N THR A 156 31.64 7.22 -10.99
CA THR A 156 30.29 7.59 -11.41
C THR A 156 29.35 6.42 -11.19
N LEU A 157 28.21 6.65 -10.54
CA LEU A 157 27.19 5.63 -10.37
C LEU A 157 26.48 5.36 -11.71
N THR A 158 26.56 4.13 -12.18
CA THR A 158 26.03 3.73 -13.50
C THR A 158 24.80 2.85 -13.42
N LYS A 159 24.66 2.10 -12.32
CA LYS A 159 23.52 1.19 -12.12
C LYS A 159 23.19 1.05 -10.63
N VAL A 160 21.94 0.80 -10.36
CA VAL A 160 21.41 0.39 -9.05
C VAL A 160 20.57 -0.87 -9.24
N GLU A 161 20.65 -1.78 -8.28
CA GLU A 161 19.85 -3.00 -8.26
C GLU A 161 19.14 -3.09 -6.90
N ILE A 162 17.82 -3.02 -6.91
CA ILE A 162 16.99 -3.14 -5.71
C ILE A 162 16.92 -4.62 -5.33
N THR A 163 17.49 -5.00 -4.20
CA THR A 163 17.45 -6.37 -3.67
C THR A 163 16.41 -6.54 -2.57
N ASN A 164 15.97 -5.43 -1.96
CA ASN A 164 14.85 -5.36 -1.05
C ASN A 164 14.16 -4.00 -1.23
N GLU A 165 12.86 -4.01 -1.42
CA GLU A 165 12.07 -2.79 -1.67
C GLU A 165 11.85 -1.96 -0.39
N GLY A 166 12.10 -2.54 0.80
CA GLY A 166 11.73 -1.93 2.06
C GLY A 166 10.21 -1.84 2.23
N ASP A 167 9.79 -1.15 3.28
CA ASP A 167 8.38 -0.86 3.56
C ASP A 167 8.23 0.31 4.54
N GLY A 168 6.99 0.80 4.72
CA GLY A 168 6.69 1.84 5.70
C GLY A 168 6.89 3.28 5.21
N TYR A 169 7.01 3.51 3.91
CA TYR A 169 7.12 4.84 3.32
C TYR A 169 5.75 5.30 2.82
N ASP A 170 4.98 5.92 3.69
CA ASP A 170 3.60 6.34 3.44
C ASP A 170 3.35 7.84 3.66
N SER A 171 4.42 8.64 3.78
CA SER A 171 4.35 10.08 3.93
C SER A 171 5.40 10.80 3.09
N VAL A 172 5.16 12.07 2.77
CA VAL A 172 6.10 12.92 2.03
C VAL A 172 7.28 13.29 2.93
N SER A 173 8.47 12.93 2.52
CA SER A 173 9.70 13.26 3.25
C SER A 173 10.22 14.65 2.87
N GLN A 174 10.18 14.99 1.58
CA GLN A 174 10.54 16.31 1.08
C GLN A 174 9.82 16.66 -0.23
N ILE A 175 9.85 17.95 -0.58
CA ILE A 175 9.45 18.44 -1.88
C ILE A 175 10.68 19.10 -2.53
N VAL A 176 11.01 18.66 -3.72
CA VAL A 176 12.15 19.12 -4.52
C VAL A 176 11.66 20.09 -5.57
N ILE A 177 12.33 21.22 -5.73
CA ILE A 177 12.06 22.20 -6.77
C ILE A 177 12.86 21.79 -8.01
N ASP A 178 12.16 21.41 -9.09
CA ASP A 178 12.78 21.07 -10.38
C ASP A 178 13.11 22.30 -11.19
N SER A 179 12.20 23.28 -11.14
CA SER A 179 12.36 24.61 -11.76
C SER A 179 11.72 25.66 -10.86
N GLY A 180 12.45 26.73 -10.59
CA GLY A 180 11.94 27.82 -9.76
C GLY A 180 10.99 28.77 -10.47
N GLY A 181 10.90 28.71 -11.80
CA GLY A 181 10.10 29.64 -12.60
C GLY A 181 10.55 31.08 -12.49
N SER A 182 9.65 32.02 -12.74
CA SER A 182 9.91 33.46 -12.61
C SER A 182 8.62 34.26 -12.47
N GLY A 183 8.76 35.50 -12.00
CA GLY A 183 7.65 36.44 -11.88
C GLY A 183 6.73 36.20 -10.69
N TYR A 184 7.13 35.40 -9.71
CA TYR A 184 6.34 35.12 -8.49
C TYR A 184 6.52 36.27 -7.48
N THR A 185 5.41 36.83 -7.04
CA THR A 185 5.36 37.62 -5.79
C THR A 185 4.64 36.83 -4.71
N THR A 186 3.79 35.87 -5.14
CA THR A 186 3.12 34.88 -4.28
C THR A 186 3.17 33.53 -4.94
N ALA A 187 3.42 32.49 -4.14
CA ALA A 187 3.35 31.09 -4.58
C ALA A 187 2.71 30.23 -3.51
N ALA A 188 2.14 29.11 -3.93
CA ALA A 188 1.66 28.07 -3.04
C ALA A 188 1.92 26.68 -3.66
N PHE A 189 2.06 25.68 -2.82
CA PHE A 189 2.03 24.29 -3.24
C PHE A 189 0.64 23.71 -3.02
N ASP A 190 0.12 23.10 -4.06
CA ASP A 190 -1.02 22.18 -3.98
C ASP A 190 -0.46 20.75 -4.06
N VAL A 191 -0.38 20.10 -2.91
CA VAL A 191 0.06 18.72 -2.81
C VAL A 191 -1.18 17.86 -2.95
N GLU A 192 -1.15 16.91 -3.89
CA GLU A 192 -2.25 15.96 -4.10
C GLU A 192 -2.69 15.37 -2.75
N SER A 193 -3.97 15.50 -2.47
CA SER A 193 -4.54 14.99 -1.25
C SER A 193 -4.40 13.48 -1.21
N VAL A 194 -4.10 12.94 -0.04
CA VAL A 194 -4.42 11.53 0.22
C VAL A 194 -5.88 11.36 -0.19
N PRO A 195 -6.19 10.37 -1.07
CA PRO A 195 -7.54 10.15 -1.50
C PRO A 195 -8.45 10.19 -0.29
N ALA A 196 -9.45 11.05 -0.34
CA ALA A 196 -10.17 11.57 0.80
C ALA A 196 -10.51 10.45 1.76
N GLY A 197 -10.05 10.60 2.95
CA GLY A 197 -10.48 9.79 4.04
C GLY A 197 -11.99 9.79 4.14
N LEU A 198 -12.52 8.91 4.95
CA LEU A 198 -13.92 8.72 5.24
C LEU A 198 -14.72 10.03 5.26
N SER A 199 -15.70 10.13 4.41
CA SER A 199 -16.77 11.13 4.45
C SER A 199 -18.07 10.45 4.84
N GLY A 200 -18.68 10.89 5.91
CA GLY A 200 -19.94 10.35 6.40
C GLY A 200 -19.80 9.09 7.27
N ASN A 201 -20.90 8.40 7.48
CA ASN A 201 -20.96 7.12 8.17
C ASN A 201 -21.70 6.11 7.29
N PHE A 202 -21.09 5.00 7.05
CA PHE A 202 -21.75 3.88 6.37
C PHE A 202 -22.82 3.26 7.26
N VAL A 203 -23.79 2.60 6.61
CA VAL A 203 -24.87 1.87 7.27
C VAL A 203 -24.70 0.39 6.97
N ASP A 204 -24.66 -0.43 8.02
CA ASP A 204 -24.55 -1.88 7.87
C ASP A 204 -25.70 -2.43 7.00
N GLY A 205 -25.35 -3.33 6.11
CA GLY A 205 -26.29 -3.91 5.16
C GLY A 205 -26.55 -3.06 3.90
N GLU A 206 -25.95 -1.88 3.77
CA GLU A 206 -26.07 -1.14 2.52
C GLU A 206 -25.18 -1.73 1.40
N THR A 207 -25.54 -1.44 0.16
CA THR A 207 -24.67 -1.71 -0.97
C THR A 207 -23.67 -0.58 -1.12
N VAL A 208 -22.41 -0.91 -1.26
CA VAL A 208 -21.35 0.03 -1.66
C VAL A 208 -21.02 -0.15 -3.13
N THR A 209 -20.68 0.94 -3.79
CA THR A 209 -20.34 0.96 -5.24
C THR A 209 -18.98 1.61 -5.41
N SER A 210 -18.13 1.03 -6.26
CA SER A 210 -16.88 1.67 -6.68
C SER A 210 -17.13 2.69 -7.78
N GLY A 211 -16.53 3.86 -7.64
CA GLY A 211 -16.58 4.90 -8.66
C GLY A 211 -15.75 4.59 -9.93
N THR A 212 -14.83 3.64 -9.85
CA THR A 212 -13.88 3.34 -10.95
C THR A 212 -14.26 2.07 -11.70
N THR A 213 -14.37 0.94 -10.98
CA THR A 213 -14.72 -0.35 -11.60
C THR A 213 -16.22 -0.54 -11.79
N ALA A 214 -17.04 0.32 -11.19
CA ALA A 214 -18.48 0.15 -11.06
C ALA A 214 -18.91 -1.17 -10.36
N GLY A 215 -17.95 -1.84 -9.71
CA GLY A 215 -18.21 -2.99 -8.88
C GLY A 215 -19.07 -2.63 -7.67
N THR A 216 -19.87 -3.58 -7.22
CA THR A 216 -20.72 -3.42 -6.03
C THR A 216 -20.44 -4.52 -5.03
N ALA A 217 -20.65 -4.23 -3.76
CA ALA A 217 -20.61 -5.21 -2.68
C ALA A 217 -21.61 -4.84 -1.59
N LEU A 218 -21.99 -5.80 -0.79
CA LEU A 218 -22.82 -5.57 0.38
C LEU A 218 -21.94 -5.28 1.59
N LEU A 219 -22.19 -4.18 2.28
CA LEU A 219 -21.50 -3.87 3.53
C LEU A 219 -22.03 -4.77 4.65
N ALA A 220 -21.15 -5.60 5.18
CA ALA A 220 -21.50 -6.50 6.28
C ALA A 220 -21.28 -5.86 7.64
N ASP A 221 -20.25 -5.04 7.77
CA ASP A 221 -19.86 -4.40 9.01
C ASP A 221 -18.95 -3.20 8.73
N TRP A 222 -19.04 -2.16 9.56
CA TRP A 222 -18.27 -0.95 9.48
C TRP A 222 -17.68 -0.57 10.83
N ASP A 223 -16.36 -0.57 10.95
CA ASP A 223 -15.68 -0.05 12.11
C ASP A 223 -15.00 1.29 11.79
N LYS A 224 -15.66 2.37 12.19
CA LYS A 224 -15.14 3.71 11.98
C LYS A 224 -13.88 3.99 12.78
N SER A 225 -13.72 3.36 13.94
CA SER A 225 -12.59 3.62 14.85
C SER A 225 -11.30 3.03 14.31
N GLU A 226 -11.40 1.86 13.69
CA GLU A 226 -10.29 1.15 13.07
C GLU A 226 -10.16 1.49 11.58
N GLY A 227 -11.19 2.10 10.97
CA GLY A 227 -11.21 2.50 9.57
C GLY A 227 -11.28 1.30 8.61
N TRP A 228 -12.05 0.27 8.92
CA TRP A 228 -12.22 -0.87 8.03
C TRP A 228 -13.67 -1.18 7.70
N LEU A 229 -13.85 -1.67 6.49
CA LEU A 229 -15.11 -2.15 5.94
C LEU A 229 -15.04 -3.65 5.71
N LYS A 230 -16.08 -4.37 6.11
CA LYS A 230 -16.26 -5.78 5.80
C LYS A 230 -17.29 -5.89 4.69
N LEU A 231 -16.86 -6.33 3.53
CA LEU A 231 -17.70 -6.43 2.33
C LEU A 231 -18.01 -7.89 2.01
N LYS A 232 -19.23 -8.15 1.53
CA LYS A 232 -19.69 -9.47 1.06
C LYS A 232 -20.06 -9.40 -0.40
N SER A 233 -19.93 -10.53 -1.07
CA SER A 233 -20.42 -10.74 -2.43
C SER A 233 -20.04 -9.61 -3.39
N PRO A 234 -18.76 -9.25 -3.48
CA PRO A 234 -18.34 -8.26 -4.45
C PRO A 234 -18.59 -8.78 -5.87
N THR A 235 -19.13 -7.92 -6.74
CA THR A 235 -19.35 -8.26 -8.16
C THR A 235 -18.08 -8.16 -8.98
N GLU A 236 -17.12 -7.35 -8.53
CA GLU A 236 -15.82 -7.12 -9.15
C GLU A 236 -14.75 -6.96 -8.09
N ASP A 237 -13.50 -7.13 -8.48
CA ASP A 237 -12.36 -6.92 -7.61
C ASP A 237 -12.05 -5.45 -7.44
N PHE A 238 -12.27 -4.94 -6.24
CA PHE A 238 -11.91 -3.57 -5.92
C PHE A 238 -10.39 -3.38 -5.90
N GLN A 239 -9.94 -2.22 -6.33
CA GLN A 239 -8.52 -1.88 -6.40
C GLN A 239 -8.15 -0.87 -5.31
N ILE A 240 -6.89 -0.91 -4.86
CA ILE A 240 -6.35 0.13 -3.97
C ILE A 240 -6.45 1.49 -4.70
N GLY A 241 -6.90 2.51 -3.98
CA GLY A 241 -7.12 3.85 -4.52
C GLY A 241 -8.53 4.09 -5.05
N GLU A 242 -9.39 3.08 -5.17
CA GLU A 242 -10.78 3.27 -5.57
C GLU A 242 -11.60 3.92 -4.46
N LEU A 243 -12.51 4.80 -4.87
CA LEU A 243 -13.51 5.40 -3.99
C LEU A 243 -14.72 4.47 -3.91
N LEU A 244 -15.03 4.00 -2.72
CA LEU A 244 -16.27 3.29 -2.41
C LEU A 244 -17.30 4.28 -1.89
N VAL A 245 -18.53 4.19 -2.39
CA VAL A 245 -19.65 5.04 -1.97
C VAL A 245 -20.80 4.17 -1.49
N GLY A 246 -21.30 4.45 -0.31
CA GLY A 246 -22.49 3.81 0.25
C GLY A 246 -23.75 4.33 -0.45
N ASN A 247 -24.54 3.44 -1.03
CA ASN A 247 -25.69 3.83 -1.85
C ASN A 247 -26.84 4.42 -1.00
N THR A 248 -26.92 4.08 0.25
CA THR A 248 -27.94 4.57 1.20
C THR A 248 -27.44 5.74 2.01
N SER A 249 -26.24 5.64 2.56
CA SER A 249 -25.67 6.66 3.44
C SER A 249 -25.06 7.84 2.70
N GLY A 250 -24.64 7.65 1.44
CA GLY A 250 -23.79 8.60 0.71
C GLY A 250 -22.39 8.74 1.33
N ALA A 251 -22.05 7.91 2.33
CA ALA A 251 -20.71 7.86 2.87
C ALA A 251 -19.73 7.40 1.81
N SER A 252 -18.51 7.89 1.86
CA SER A 252 -17.49 7.52 0.90
C SER A 252 -16.14 7.30 1.57
N ILE A 253 -15.36 6.38 1.00
CA ILE A 253 -14.06 6.02 1.52
C ILE A 253 -13.19 5.48 0.40
N THR A 254 -11.90 5.83 0.45
CA THR A 254 -10.94 5.31 -0.53
C THR A 254 -10.25 4.08 0.04
N ILE A 255 -10.18 3.02 -0.74
CA ILE A 255 -9.49 1.79 -0.38
C ILE A 255 -7.99 2.07 -0.26
N HIS A 256 -7.43 1.88 0.92
CA HIS A 256 -6.01 2.01 1.18
C HIS A 256 -5.28 0.67 1.09
N SER A 257 -5.88 -0.36 1.63
CA SER A 257 -5.39 -1.73 1.59
C SER A 257 -6.54 -2.71 1.70
N TYR A 258 -6.35 -3.92 1.25
CA TYR A 258 -7.31 -5.01 1.43
C TYR A 258 -6.57 -6.25 1.90
N ASP A 259 -7.32 -7.15 2.54
CA ASP A 259 -6.78 -8.46 2.89
C ASP A 259 -6.60 -9.29 1.61
N ALA A 260 -5.38 -9.74 1.40
CA ALA A 260 -5.02 -10.55 0.25
C ALA A 260 -5.55 -12.00 0.32
N MET A 261 -6.23 -12.40 1.38
CA MET A 261 -6.82 -13.74 1.52
C MET A 261 -7.77 -14.10 0.38
N LYS A 262 -8.24 -13.10 -0.34
CA LYS A 262 -9.05 -13.27 -1.53
C LYS A 262 -8.41 -14.10 -2.65
N THR A 263 -7.11 -13.99 -2.86
CA THR A 263 -6.43 -14.63 -3.99
C THR A 263 -6.13 -16.11 -3.77
N THR A 264 -6.20 -16.55 -2.52
CA THR A 264 -5.94 -17.93 -2.11
C THR A 264 -7.20 -18.66 -1.73
N ASP A 265 -8.32 -17.96 -1.70
CA ASP A 265 -9.57 -18.56 -1.32
C ASP A 265 -10.16 -19.37 -2.49
N THR A 266 -9.56 -20.48 -2.70
CA THR A 266 -10.35 -21.62 -3.01
C THR A 266 -11.05 -21.99 -1.70
N LYS A 267 -12.36 -22.13 -1.71
CA LYS A 267 -13.30 -22.55 -0.68
C LYS A 267 -12.77 -23.64 0.30
N TYR A 268 -11.58 -24.14 0.09
CA TYR A 268 -10.95 -25.29 0.73
C TYR A 268 -9.49 -25.09 1.15
N SER A 269 -8.90 -23.90 0.97
CA SER A 269 -7.46 -23.72 1.24
C SER A 269 -7.07 -23.99 2.69
N GLU A 270 -7.95 -23.70 3.64
CA GLU A 270 -7.74 -24.06 5.04
C GLU A 270 -7.96 -25.56 5.27
N SER A 271 -8.94 -26.17 4.58
CA SER A 271 -9.17 -27.60 4.63
C SER A 271 -8.02 -28.36 3.97
N ASP A 272 -7.52 -27.89 2.84
CA ASP A 272 -6.37 -28.48 2.14
C ASP A 272 -5.10 -28.42 3.00
N THR A 273 -4.91 -27.32 3.73
CA THR A 273 -3.80 -27.20 4.69
C THR A 273 -3.99 -28.14 5.86
N PHE A 274 -5.22 -28.30 6.33
CA PHE A 274 -5.54 -29.23 7.42
C PHE A 274 -5.41 -30.69 6.97
N GLU A 275 -5.82 -31.02 5.75
CA GLU A 275 -5.63 -32.35 5.16
C GLU A 275 -4.15 -32.68 4.98
N THR A 276 -3.35 -31.73 4.49
CA THR A 276 -1.90 -31.92 4.35
C THR A 276 -1.22 -32.14 5.70
N PHE A 277 -1.63 -31.42 6.76
CA PHE A 277 -1.12 -31.66 8.10
C PHE A 277 -1.66 -32.97 8.70
N ALA A 278 -2.90 -33.37 8.38
CA ALA A 278 -3.47 -34.61 8.85
C ALA A 278 -2.80 -35.81 8.20
N ASP A 279 -2.48 -35.72 6.92
CA ASP A 279 -1.75 -36.76 6.18
C ASP A 279 -0.32 -36.94 6.71
N ASP A 280 0.33 -35.86 7.15
CA ASP A 280 1.66 -35.92 7.78
C ASP A 280 1.64 -36.52 9.20
N ILE A 281 0.51 -36.41 9.90
CA ILE A 281 0.35 -36.91 11.28
C ILE A 281 -0.22 -38.32 11.30
N ILE A 282 -1.09 -38.67 10.34
CA ILE A 282 -1.77 -39.96 10.30
C ILE A 282 -1.38 -40.67 9.00
N ASP A 283 -0.28 -41.36 9.05
CA ASP A 283 0.11 -42.26 7.97
C ASP A 283 -0.75 -43.53 8.03
N PHE A 284 -1.80 -43.56 7.23
CA PHE A 284 -2.64 -44.74 7.02
C PHE A 284 -2.00 -45.79 6.11
N SER A 285 -0.80 -45.55 5.58
CA SER A 285 -0.10 -46.47 4.69
C SER A 285 0.54 -47.66 5.42
N GLU A 286 0.73 -47.53 6.70
CA GLU A 286 1.29 -48.64 7.50
C GLU A 286 0.18 -49.64 7.93
N GLY A 287 -0.02 -50.55 7.05
CA GLY A 287 -0.47 -51.89 7.42
C GLY A 287 -1.92 -51.96 7.87
N ASN A 288 -2.75 -52.54 7.05
CA ASN A 288 -4.03 -53.04 7.46
C ASN A 288 -3.89 -53.85 8.81
N PRO A 289 -4.30 -53.26 9.95
CA PRO A 289 -4.17 -53.94 11.24
C PRO A 289 -5.08 -55.17 11.33
N PHE A 290 -5.92 -55.41 10.30
CA PHE A 290 -6.76 -56.57 10.12
C PHE A 290 -6.28 -57.45 8.97
N GLY A 291 -4.98 -57.46 8.68
CA GLY A 291 -4.40 -58.33 7.67
C GLY A 291 -4.90 -59.76 7.87
N ILE A 292 -5.71 -60.18 6.93
CA ILE A 292 -6.18 -61.56 6.87
C ILE A 292 -4.96 -62.42 6.53
N GLY A 293 -4.47 -63.10 7.56
CA GLY A 293 -3.44 -64.12 7.38
C GLY A 293 -3.96 -65.16 6.41
N THR A 294 -3.18 -65.40 5.34
CA THR A 294 -3.32 -66.59 4.52
C THR A 294 -2.56 -67.74 5.13
#